data_be7b17d09ea080cb6354ad4fd922c9fc
#
_entry.id   be7b17d09ea080cb6354ad4fd922c9fc
#
_cell.length_a   1.000
_cell.length_b   1.000
_cell.length_c   1.000
_cell.angle_alpha   90.00
_cell.angle_beta   90.00
_cell.angle_gamma   90.00
#
_symmetry.space_group_name_H-M   'P 1'
#
loop_
_entity.id
_entity.type
_entity.pdbx_description
1 polymer ?
#
loop_
_entity_poly.entity_id
_entity_poly.type
_entity_poly.pdbx_seq_one_letter_code
_entity_poly.pdbx_strand_id
1 'polypeptide(L)'
;TLMRSSAASDVYKRQVLYLLHGAGGDENAWIEQGRAAQIMDNLIAQGKAEPMIVVMPNGNGAQQAAPGAAPNSMVKPQFMNPKTMDGEIEKAFPDIMKFVEKTYRVKKDKNNRAICGLSMGGFHSLYISAYYPDKFGYVGLFSAATSKQIDPKNNISDVYQNIDQKLATQFSNPPRLYWIGIGKTDFLYKDNTDFRKKLDEKGYKYAYMETDGGHIWRNWRVYLTEFVPLLFK
;
A
#
# COMPACT_ATOMS: atom_id res chain seq x y z
N THR A 1 -8.44 8.65 6.45
CA THR A 1 -9.84 8.60 6.02
C THR A 1 -10.28 7.15 5.94
N LEU A 2 -11.45 6.83 6.48
CA LEU A 2 -12.08 5.52 6.44
C LEU A 2 -13.27 5.57 5.51
N MET A 3 -13.25 4.70 4.51
CA MET A 3 -14.43 4.48 3.67
C MET A 3 -15.17 3.24 4.15
N ARG A 4 -16.46 3.39 4.39
CA ARG A 4 -17.38 2.26 4.54
C ARG A 4 -18.04 2.02 3.19
N SER A 5 -17.92 0.84 2.66
CA SER A 5 -18.82 0.39 1.60
C SER A 5 -20.24 0.33 2.16
N SER A 6 -21.18 0.96 1.49
CA SER A 6 -22.53 1.27 1.97
C SER A 6 -23.51 0.11 1.95
N ALA A 7 -23.11 -1.11 1.85
CA ALA A 7 -24.08 -2.20 1.77
C ALA A 7 -23.91 -3.23 2.89
N ALA A 8 -24.96 -3.39 3.63
CA ALA A 8 -25.39 -4.51 4.46
C ALA A 8 -24.83 -4.61 5.88
N SER A 9 -25.79 -4.82 6.74
CA SER A 9 -25.83 -5.27 8.11
C SER A 9 -24.50 -5.43 8.87
N ASP A 10 -24.40 -4.75 9.94
CA ASP A 10 -23.39 -4.76 10.99
C ASP A 10 -23.05 -6.14 11.60
N VAL A 11 -23.52 -7.25 11.03
CA VAL A 11 -23.38 -8.59 11.60
C VAL A 11 -22.07 -9.26 11.17
N TYR A 12 -21.47 -8.89 10.03
CA TYR A 12 -20.30 -9.58 9.51
C TYR A 12 -18.99 -8.82 9.71
N LYS A 13 -17.93 -9.53 10.08
CA LYS A 13 -16.57 -8.99 10.06
C LYS A 13 -16.11 -8.81 8.62
N ARG A 14 -15.47 -7.66 8.32
CA ARG A 14 -14.97 -7.30 6.99
C ARG A 14 -13.48 -7.58 6.82
N GLN A 15 -13.08 -7.83 5.60
CA GLN A 15 -11.69 -7.77 5.17
C GLN A 15 -11.17 -6.33 5.20
N VAL A 16 -9.85 -6.15 5.22
CA VAL A 16 -9.22 -4.83 5.28
C VAL A 16 -8.22 -4.67 4.16
N LEU A 17 -8.36 -3.58 3.41
CA LEU A 17 -7.37 -3.08 2.47
C LEU A 17 -6.71 -1.83 3.04
N TYR A 18 -5.40 -1.86 3.25
CA TYR A 18 -4.58 -0.69 3.54
C TYR A 18 -4.07 -0.12 2.22
N LEU A 19 -4.46 1.12 1.91
CA LEU A 19 -4.22 1.78 0.62
C LEU A 19 -3.39 3.05 0.84
N LEU A 20 -2.11 3.01 0.46
CA LEU A 20 -1.10 4.00 0.82
C LEU A 20 -0.86 5.01 -0.30
N HIS A 21 -0.79 6.30 0.05
CA HIS A 21 -0.52 7.39 -0.88
C HIS A 21 0.96 7.52 -1.25
N GLY A 22 1.27 8.29 -2.29
CA GLY A 22 2.62 8.62 -2.72
C GLY A 22 3.19 9.88 -2.08
N ALA A 23 4.45 10.20 -2.41
CA ALA A 23 5.10 11.43 -1.97
C ALA A 23 4.29 12.67 -2.36
N GLY A 24 4.20 13.63 -1.45
CA GLY A 24 3.41 14.85 -1.63
C GLY A 24 1.90 14.69 -1.45
N GLY A 25 1.42 13.46 -1.18
CA GLY A 25 0.03 13.19 -0.81
C GLY A 25 -0.18 13.07 0.69
N ASP A 26 -1.42 12.80 1.06
CA ASP A 26 -1.88 12.54 2.41
C ASP A 26 -2.99 11.46 2.41
N GLU A 27 -3.69 11.28 3.51
CA GLU A 27 -4.79 10.33 3.66
C GLU A 27 -5.99 10.59 2.73
N ASN A 28 -6.09 11.76 2.10
CA ASN A 28 -7.17 12.12 1.17
C ASN A 28 -6.82 11.86 -0.30
N ALA A 29 -5.53 11.68 -0.61
CA ALA A 29 -5.05 11.60 -2.00
C ALA A 29 -5.79 10.53 -2.83
N TRP A 30 -6.02 9.35 -2.26
CA TRP A 30 -6.76 8.29 -2.94
C TRP A 30 -8.25 8.60 -3.13
N ILE A 31 -8.86 9.40 -2.26
CA ILE A 31 -10.26 9.85 -2.42
C ILE A 31 -10.34 10.89 -3.52
N GLU A 32 -9.55 11.95 -3.40
CA GLU A 32 -9.67 13.14 -4.23
C GLU A 32 -9.13 12.91 -5.64
N GLN A 33 -7.94 12.32 -5.75
CA GLN A 33 -7.25 12.12 -7.01
C GLN A 33 -7.38 10.68 -7.52
N GLY A 34 -7.35 9.70 -6.62
CA GLY A 34 -7.44 8.27 -6.93
C GLY A 34 -8.84 7.78 -7.25
N ARG A 35 -9.89 8.52 -6.86
CA ARG A 35 -11.29 8.10 -7.04
C ARG A 35 -11.58 6.73 -6.40
N ALA A 36 -10.90 6.44 -5.29
CA ALA A 36 -10.99 5.11 -4.67
C ALA A 36 -12.43 4.76 -4.25
N ALA A 37 -13.22 5.75 -3.76
CA ALA A 37 -14.62 5.54 -3.41
C ALA A 37 -15.43 5.01 -4.60
N GLN A 38 -15.38 5.72 -5.72
CA GLN A 38 -16.14 5.37 -6.91
C GLN A 38 -15.70 4.04 -7.51
N ILE A 39 -14.38 3.76 -7.49
CA ILE A 39 -13.84 2.47 -7.97
C ILE A 39 -14.37 1.33 -7.11
N MET A 40 -14.29 1.46 -5.79
CA MET A 40 -14.74 0.42 -4.86
C MET A 40 -16.25 0.18 -4.96
N ASP A 41 -17.06 1.25 -4.98
CA ASP A 41 -18.52 1.14 -5.08
C ASP A 41 -18.93 0.47 -6.38
N ASN A 42 -18.31 0.84 -7.51
CA ASN A 42 -18.60 0.24 -8.81
C ASN A 42 -18.22 -1.24 -8.86
N LEU A 43 -17.04 -1.61 -8.35
CA LEU A 43 -16.60 -3.00 -8.36
C LEU A 43 -17.47 -3.88 -7.46
N ILE A 44 -17.89 -3.38 -6.30
CA ILE A 44 -18.78 -4.09 -5.39
C ILE A 44 -20.19 -4.22 -6.01
N ALA A 45 -20.73 -3.15 -6.58
CA ALA A 45 -22.04 -3.16 -7.23
C ALA A 45 -22.10 -4.13 -8.42
N GLN A 46 -20.97 -4.31 -9.13
CA GLN A 46 -20.83 -5.27 -10.22
C GLN A 46 -20.53 -6.72 -9.75
N GLY A 47 -20.45 -6.96 -8.44
CA GLY A 47 -20.07 -8.27 -7.90
C GLY A 47 -18.62 -8.69 -8.19
N LYS A 48 -17.77 -7.74 -8.60
CA LYS A 48 -16.36 -7.98 -8.92
C LYS A 48 -15.44 -7.93 -7.71
N ALA A 49 -15.84 -7.26 -6.65
CA ALA A 49 -15.09 -7.14 -5.41
C ALA A 49 -15.95 -7.46 -4.19
N GLU A 50 -15.32 -8.05 -3.19
CA GLU A 50 -15.94 -8.26 -1.88
C GLU A 50 -16.04 -6.93 -1.11
N PRO A 51 -17.14 -6.69 -0.37
CA PRO A 51 -17.24 -5.55 0.52
C PRO A 51 -16.14 -5.58 1.59
N MET A 52 -15.34 -4.52 1.69
CA MET A 52 -14.20 -4.43 2.59
C MET A 52 -14.11 -3.05 3.26
N ILE A 53 -13.30 -2.95 4.30
CA ILE A 53 -12.89 -1.67 4.88
C ILE A 53 -11.59 -1.24 4.19
N VAL A 54 -11.57 -0.03 3.64
CA VAL A 54 -10.37 0.58 3.08
C VAL A 54 -9.82 1.59 4.07
N VAL A 55 -8.57 1.39 4.48
CA VAL A 55 -7.83 2.25 5.42
C VAL A 55 -6.77 3.01 4.64
N MET A 56 -6.84 4.32 4.65
CA MET A 56 -5.88 5.21 3.99
C MET A 56 -5.15 6.02 5.06
N PRO A 57 -4.05 5.51 5.61
CA PRO A 57 -3.27 6.24 6.60
C PRO A 57 -2.48 7.37 5.95
N ASN A 58 -2.17 8.41 6.73
CA ASN A 58 -1.17 9.40 6.34
C ASN A 58 0.23 8.79 6.54
N GLY A 59 0.98 8.65 5.46
CA GLY A 59 2.35 8.12 5.46
C GLY A 59 3.44 9.16 5.76
N ASN A 60 3.06 10.38 6.13
CA ASN A 60 3.99 11.46 6.44
C ASN A 60 4.21 11.54 7.96
N GLY A 61 5.21 10.85 8.48
CA GLY A 61 5.45 10.71 9.93
C GLY A 61 5.64 12.03 10.69
N ALA A 62 6.07 13.11 10.02
CA ALA A 62 6.22 14.43 10.61
C ALA A 62 4.99 15.34 10.41
N GLN A 63 3.99 14.90 9.66
CA GLN A 63 2.79 15.68 9.38
C GLN A 63 1.70 15.38 10.40
N GLN A 64 1.09 16.42 10.94
CA GLN A 64 -0.10 16.27 11.77
C GLN A 64 -1.32 15.87 10.91
N ALA A 65 -2.41 15.50 11.56
CA ALA A 65 -3.65 15.13 10.90
C ALA A 65 -4.11 16.14 9.85
N ALA A 66 -4.96 15.69 8.94
CA ALA A 66 -5.51 16.48 7.83
C ALA A 66 -6.04 17.85 8.26
N PRO A 67 -6.05 18.83 7.35
CA PRO A 67 -6.60 20.17 7.62
C PRO A 67 -7.97 20.11 8.26
N GLY A 68 -8.15 20.84 9.36
CA GLY A 68 -9.38 20.87 10.15
C GLY A 68 -9.44 19.86 11.30
N ALA A 69 -8.55 18.88 11.36
CA ALA A 69 -8.51 17.92 12.47
C ALA A 69 -7.81 18.50 13.74
N ALA A 70 -6.96 19.52 13.56
CA ALA A 70 -6.33 20.24 14.67
C ALA A 70 -5.97 21.68 14.23
N PRO A 71 -5.81 22.62 15.18
CA PRO A 71 -5.52 24.04 14.86
C PRO A 71 -4.26 24.26 14.02
N ASN A 72 -3.26 23.37 14.12
CA ASN A 72 -1.97 23.48 13.44
C ASN A 72 -1.84 22.49 12.27
N SER A 73 -2.93 21.95 11.76
CA SER A 73 -2.94 20.94 10.70
C SER A 73 -2.69 21.50 9.29
N MET A 74 -2.63 22.81 9.14
CA MET A 74 -2.30 23.48 7.87
C MET A 74 -0.79 23.43 7.60
N VAL A 75 -0.28 22.27 7.26
CA VAL A 75 1.11 22.13 6.80
C VAL A 75 1.16 22.39 5.30
N LYS A 76 2.07 23.29 4.89
CA LYS A 76 2.28 23.55 3.47
C LYS A 76 2.70 22.24 2.78
N PRO A 77 2.02 21.83 1.70
CA PRO A 77 2.40 20.62 0.97
C PRO A 77 3.86 20.68 0.52
N GLN A 78 4.61 19.64 0.82
CA GLN A 78 5.98 19.45 0.36
C GLN A 78 6.06 18.12 -0.37
N PHE A 79 6.87 18.04 -1.42
CA PHE A 79 7.04 16.79 -2.18
C PHE A 79 7.58 15.66 -1.31
N MET A 80 8.55 15.94 -0.46
CA MET A 80 9.08 14.99 0.54
C MET A 80 9.07 15.64 1.91
N ASN A 81 8.20 15.15 2.78
CA ASN A 81 8.19 15.55 4.16
C ASN A 81 9.32 14.84 4.94
N PRO A 82 9.86 15.45 6.01
CA PRO A 82 10.74 14.74 6.93
C PRO A 82 10.05 13.45 7.47
N LYS A 83 10.85 12.43 7.78
CA LYS A 83 10.39 11.17 8.39
C LYS A 83 9.37 10.36 7.58
N THR A 84 9.40 10.46 6.26
CA THR A 84 8.51 9.68 5.39
C THR A 84 9.09 8.35 4.93
N MET A 85 10.40 8.23 4.86
CA MET A 85 11.09 7.03 4.39
C MET A 85 12.29 6.71 5.30
N ASP A 86 12.07 6.73 6.61
CA ASP A 86 13.08 6.48 7.64
C ASP A 86 12.80 5.23 8.50
N GLY A 87 11.69 4.54 8.22
CA GLY A 87 11.26 3.33 8.90
C GLY A 87 10.25 3.56 10.02
N GLU A 88 9.95 4.79 10.38
CA GLU A 88 8.99 5.07 11.47
C GLU A 88 7.58 4.63 11.12
N ILE A 89 7.13 4.90 9.89
CA ILE A 89 5.80 4.51 9.40
C ILE A 89 5.65 2.99 9.37
N GLU A 90 6.66 2.31 8.85
CA GLU A 90 6.66 0.86 8.77
C GLU A 90 6.63 0.22 10.17
N LYS A 91 7.41 0.74 11.11
CA LYS A 91 7.43 0.25 12.51
C LYS A 91 6.13 0.53 13.26
N ALA A 92 5.50 1.67 12.99
CA ALA A 92 4.22 2.04 13.59
C ALA A 92 3.01 1.32 12.97
N PHE A 93 3.18 0.62 11.85
CA PHE A 93 2.07 0.02 11.12
C PHE A 93 1.24 -0.99 11.95
N PRO A 94 1.83 -1.83 12.83
CA PRO A 94 1.05 -2.66 13.75
C PRO A 94 0.10 -1.90 14.66
N ASP A 95 0.43 -0.67 15.05
CA ASP A 95 -0.46 0.16 15.87
C ASP A 95 -1.65 0.67 15.06
N ILE A 96 -1.45 1.00 13.79
CA ILE A 96 -2.53 1.31 12.85
C ILE A 96 -3.47 0.10 12.72
N MET A 97 -2.91 -1.09 12.51
CA MET A 97 -3.68 -2.33 12.43
C MET A 97 -4.48 -2.59 13.70
N LYS A 98 -3.85 -2.46 14.87
CA LYS A 98 -4.47 -2.62 16.18
C LYS A 98 -5.61 -1.63 16.41
N PHE A 99 -5.42 -0.36 16.01
CA PHE A 99 -6.48 0.65 16.06
C PHE A 99 -7.69 0.24 15.21
N VAL A 100 -7.46 -0.19 13.95
CA VAL A 100 -8.52 -0.64 13.05
C VAL A 100 -9.26 -1.85 13.63
N GLU A 101 -8.53 -2.83 14.15
CA GLU A 101 -9.09 -4.05 14.75
C GLU A 101 -9.86 -3.81 16.05
N LYS A 102 -9.54 -2.75 16.79
CA LYS A 102 -10.25 -2.35 18.00
C LYS A 102 -11.52 -1.55 17.68
N THR A 103 -11.44 -0.72 16.62
CA THR A 103 -12.49 0.24 16.28
C THR A 103 -13.57 -0.35 15.38
N TYR A 104 -13.19 -1.29 14.51
CA TYR A 104 -14.08 -1.86 13.50
C TYR A 104 -14.17 -3.37 13.59
N ARG A 105 -15.30 -3.92 13.18
CA ARG A 105 -15.50 -5.37 13.09
C ARG A 105 -14.80 -5.91 11.85
N VAL A 106 -13.55 -6.34 12.02
CA VAL A 106 -12.70 -6.86 10.93
C VAL A 106 -12.22 -8.29 11.22
N LYS A 107 -11.93 -9.02 10.16
CA LYS A 107 -11.20 -10.28 10.20
C LYS A 107 -9.71 -9.98 10.42
N LYS A 108 -9.06 -10.76 11.31
CA LYS A 108 -7.72 -10.40 11.83
C LYS A 108 -6.58 -11.28 11.30
N ASP A 109 -6.88 -12.23 10.45
CA ASP A 109 -5.88 -13.14 9.89
C ASP A 109 -5.23 -12.59 8.61
N LYS A 110 -4.08 -13.16 8.26
CA LYS A 110 -3.27 -12.79 7.07
C LYS A 110 -4.12 -12.77 5.78
N ASN A 111 -4.99 -13.77 5.60
CA ASN A 111 -5.75 -13.94 4.36
C ASN A 111 -6.89 -12.93 4.19
N ASN A 112 -7.18 -12.16 5.22
CA ASN A 112 -8.21 -11.12 5.22
C ASN A 112 -7.62 -9.70 5.30
N ARG A 113 -6.30 -9.56 5.09
CA ARG A 113 -5.62 -8.26 4.99
C ARG A 113 -4.88 -8.12 3.68
N ALA A 114 -5.06 -6.97 3.06
CA ALA A 114 -4.33 -6.52 1.89
C ALA A 114 -3.61 -5.20 2.20
N ILE A 115 -2.46 -5.00 1.57
CA ILE A 115 -1.73 -3.73 1.57
C ILE A 115 -1.33 -3.40 0.14
N CYS A 116 -1.58 -2.17 -0.28
CA CYS A 116 -1.06 -1.67 -1.55
C CYS A 116 -0.86 -0.16 -1.49
N GLY A 117 -0.12 0.36 -2.44
CA GLY A 117 0.08 1.79 -2.54
C GLY A 117 0.84 2.19 -3.78
N LEU A 118 0.81 3.49 -4.08
CA LEU A 118 1.49 4.07 -5.23
C LEU A 118 2.81 4.73 -4.83
N SER A 119 3.85 4.62 -5.68
CA SER A 119 5.12 5.34 -5.51
C SER A 119 5.75 5.10 -4.13
N MET A 120 5.85 6.12 -3.28
CA MET A 120 6.24 6.02 -1.88
C MET A 120 5.34 5.05 -1.09
N GLY A 121 4.02 5.07 -1.32
CA GLY A 121 3.10 4.09 -0.71
C GLY A 121 3.34 2.66 -1.17
N GLY A 122 3.81 2.48 -2.41
CA GLY A 122 4.30 1.19 -2.90
C GLY A 122 5.59 0.76 -2.20
N PHE A 123 6.51 1.69 -1.96
CA PHE A 123 7.70 1.47 -1.13
C PHE A 123 7.32 1.02 0.28
N HIS A 124 6.42 1.74 0.96
CA HIS A 124 5.94 1.33 2.28
C HIS A 124 5.28 -0.05 2.25
N SER A 125 4.46 -0.33 1.22
CA SER A 125 3.80 -1.64 1.07
C SER A 125 4.80 -2.79 0.93
N LEU A 126 5.87 -2.59 0.16
CA LEU A 126 6.97 -3.54 0.03
C LEU A 126 7.63 -3.82 1.38
N TYR A 127 8.09 -2.77 2.06
CA TYR A 127 8.87 -2.94 3.29
C TYR A 127 8.02 -3.37 4.48
N ILE A 128 6.79 -2.87 4.64
CA ILE A 128 5.87 -3.31 5.69
C ILE A 128 5.56 -4.81 5.52
N SER A 129 5.21 -5.24 4.31
CA SER A 129 4.84 -6.64 4.07
C SER A 129 6.02 -7.61 4.24
N ALA A 130 7.23 -7.17 3.88
CA ALA A 130 8.43 -7.99 4.07
C ALA A 130 8.91 -8.01 5.53
N TYR A 131 8.74 -6.91 6.26
CA TYR A 131 9.11 -6.81 7.68
C TYR A 131 8.12 -7.56 8.59
N TYR A 132 6.83 -7.60 8.20
CA TYR A 132 5.76 -8.34 8.89
C TYR A 132 5.15 -9.42 7.98
N PRO A 133 5.89 -10.50 7.66
CA PRO A 133 5.51 -11.46 6.61
C PRO A 133 4.21 -12.22 6.88
N ASP A 134 3.77 -12.26 8.15
CA ASP A 134 2.55 -12.96 8.57
C ASP A 134 1.31 -12.08 8.61
N LYS A 135 1.42 -10.81 8.18
CA LYS A 135 0.31 -9.86 8.35
C LYS A 135 -0.56 -9.69 7.12
N PHE A 136 -0.01 -9.88 5.91
CA PHE A 136 -0.71 -9.56 4.66
C PHE A 136 -0.74 -10.75 3.70
N GLY A 137 -1.93 -11.15 3.32
CA GLY A 137 -2.15 -12.17 2.28
C GLY A 137 -2.14 -11.61 0.87
N TYR A 138 -2.22 -10.29 0.72
CA TYR A 138 -2.27 -9.61 -0.57
C TYR A 138 -1.41 -8.36 -0.52
N VAL A 139 -0.51 -8.22 -1.49
CA VAL A 139 0.44 -7.09 -1.60
C VAL A 139 0.36 -6.52 -2.99
N GLY A 140 0.17 -5.19 -3.11
CA GLY A 140 0.12 -4.47 -4.38
C GLY A 140 1.15 -3.34 -4.43
N LEU A 141 1.98 -3.34 -5.45
CA LEU A 141 3.02 -2.35 -5.69
C LEU A 141 2.68 -1.56 -6.96
N PHE A 142 2.19 -0.33 -6.81
CA PHE A 142 1.76 0.52 -7.93
C PHE A 142 2.82 1.57 -8.21
N SER A 143 3.56 1.45 -9.31
CA SER A 143 4.70 2.33 -9.60
C SER A 143 5.60 2.52 -8.36
N ALA A 144 5.90 1.44 -7.65
CA ALA A 144 6.57 1.51 -6.37
C ALA A 144 8.03 1.93 -6.50
N ALA A 145 8.52 2.73 -5.54
CA ALA A 145 9.96 2.91 -5.36
C ALA A 145 10.52 1.63 -4.71
N THR A 146 11.04 0.72 -5.54
CA THR A 146 11.47 -0.62 -5.10
C THR A 146 12.93 -0.68 -4.67
N SER A 147 13.71 0.35 -4.98
CA SER A 147 15.08 0.49 -4.54
C SER A 147 15.22 1.60 -3.51
N LYS A 148 15.87 1.31 -2.40
CA LYS A 148 16.40 2.34 -1.51
C LYS A 148 17.91 2.28 -1.57
N GLN A 149 18.52 3.39 -2.00
CA GLN A 149 19.97 3.54 -1.84
C GLN A 149 20.27 3.70 -0.35
N ILE A 150 20.88 2.67 0.19
CA ILE A 150 21.34 2.64 1.57
C ILE A 150 22.67 3.38 1.61
N ASP A 151 22.70 4.58 2.19
CA ASP A 151 23.94 5.22 2.53
C ASP A 151 24.49 4.57 3.82
N PRO A 152 25.64 3.86 3.75
CA PRO A 152 26.19 3.17 4.91
C PRO A 152 26.59 4.10 6.07
N LYS A 153 26.67 5.40 5.81
CA LYS A 153 27.03 6.42 6.83
C LYS A 153 25.82 6.94 7.62
N ASN A 154 24.62 6.69 7.14
CA ASN A 154 23.40 7.07 7.82
C ASN A 154 22.86 5.88 8.61
N ASN A 155 22.39 6.12 9.84
CA ASN A 155 21.76 5.11 10.69
C ASN A 155 20.42 4.66 10.05
N ILE A 156 20.49 3.62 9.21
CA ILE A 156 19.36 3.16 8.42
C ILE A 156 18.52 2.24 9.28
N SER A 157 17.22 2.52 9.31
CA SER A 157 16.24 1.65 9.97
C SER A 157 16.43 0.19 9.59
N ASP A 158 16.37 -0.69 10.57
CA ASP A 158 16.40 -2.15 10.40
C ASP A 158 15.27 -2.66 9.46
N VAL A 159 14.20 -1.88 9.31
CA VAL A 159 13.13 -2.16 8.34
C VAL A 159 13.69 -2.34 6.93
N TYR A 160 14.65 -1.51 6.55
CA TYR A 160 15.21 -1.50 5.18
C TYR A 160 16.44 -2.40 5.01
N GLN A 161 17.04 -2.84 6.12
CA GLN A 161 18.20 -3.70 6.08
C GLN A 161 17.80 -5.14 5.70
N ASN A 162 18.72 -5.84 5.01
CA ASN A 162 18.57 -7.26 4.69
C ASN A 162 17.25 -7.61 3.98
N ILE A 163 16.82 -6.75 3.04
CA ILE A 163 15.54 -6.94 2.34
C ILE A 163 15.43 -8.30 1.64
N ASP A 164 16.52 -8.82 1.10
CA ASP A 164 16.54 -10.13 0.43
C ASP A 164 16.22 -11.27 1.39
N GLN A 165 16.70 -11.21 2.62
CA GLN A 165 16.37 -12.18 3.67
C GLN A 165 14.90 -12.06 4.12
N LYS A 166 14.40 -10.84 4.24
CA LYS A 166 13.00 -10.59 4.59
C LYS A 166 12.05 -11.07 3.51
N LEU A 167 12.38 -10.84 2.24
CA LEU A 167 11.63 -11.39 1.11
C LEU A 167 11.68 -12.93 1.12
N ALA A 168 12.83 -13.54 1.39
CA ALA A 168 12.93 -14.99 1.51
C ALA A 168 12.01 -15.53 2.63
N THR A 169 11.96 -14.85 3.78
CA THR A 169 11.03 -15.20 4.86
C THR A 169 9.58 -15.00 4.44
N GLN A 170 9.24 -13.91 3.77
CA GLN A 170 7.90 -13.65 3.27
C GLN A 170 7.44 -14.71 2.27
N PHE A 171 8.32 -15.08 1.34
CA PHE A 171 8.01 -16.06 0.29
C PHE A 171 8.18 -17.52 0.72
N SER A 172 8.68 -17.82 1.92
CA SER A 172 8.59 -19.16 2.52
C SER A 172 7.16 -19.51 2.94
N ASN A 173 6.33 -18.49 3.26
CA ASN A 173 4.89 -18.58 3.44
C ASN A 173 4.25 -17.43 2.62
N PRO A 174 4.17 -17.58 1.29
CA PRO A 174 3.94 -16.46 0.39
C PRO A 174 2.58 -15.81 0.59
N PRO A 175 2.44 -14.52 0.23
CA PRO A 175 1.13 -13.91 0.03
C PRO A 175 0.34 -14.70 -1.03
N ARG A 176 -0.97 -14.72 -0.91
CA ARG A 176 -1.87 -15.27 -1.93
C ARG A 176 -1.77 -14.51 -3.24
N LEU A 177 -1.48 -13.22 -3.15
CA LEU A 177 -1.23 -12.36 -4.29
C LEU A 177 -0.10 -11.37 -3.97
N TYR A 178 0.91 -11.37 -4.81
CA TYR A 178 1.92 -10.31 -4.89
C TYR A 178 1.80 -9.69 -6.27
N TRP A 179 1.40 -8.42 -6.35
CA TRP A 179 1.01 -7.78 -7.60
C TRP A 179 1.84 -6.52 -7.85
N ILE A 180 2.32 -6.33 -9.07
CA ILE A 180 3.19 -5.22 -9.46
C ILE A 180 2.60 -4.57 -10.71
N GLY A 181 2.39 -3.24 -10.68
CA GLY A 181 1.98 -2.44 -11.83
C GLY A 181 2.92 -1.28 -12.07
N ILE A 182 3.29 -1.03 -13.35
CA ILE A 182 4.16 0.08 -13.75
C ILE A 182 3.81 0.57 -15.15
N GLY A 183 3.95 1.87 -15.39
CA GLY A 183 3.81 2.47 -16.72
C GLY A 183 5.13 2.42 -17.49
N LYS A 184 5.09 2.19 -18.81
CA LYS A 184 6.27 2.07 -19.68
C LYS A 184 7.20 3.28 -19.66
N THR A 185 6.65 4.48 -19.42
CA THR A 185 7.41 5.75 -19.37
C THR A 185 7.52 6.28 -17.93
N ASP A 186 7.23 5.46 -16.93
CA ASP A 186 7.39 5.81 -15.52
C ASP A 186 8.90 5.90 -15.19
N PHE A 187 9.31 6.94 -14.48
CA PHE A 187 10.72 7.11 -14.10
C PHE A 187 11.23 6.01 -13.16
N LEU A 188 10.33 5.26 -12.50
CA LEU A 188 10.66 4.09 -11.68
C LEU A 188 10.61 2.77 -12.48
N TYR A 189 10.43 2.82 -13.80
CA TYR A 189 10.31 1.62 -14.63
C TYR A 189 11.52 0.70 -14.52
N LYS A 190 12.74 1.29 -14.57
CA LYS A 190 13.98 0.52 -14.44
C LYS A 190 14.07 -0.17 -13.07
N ASP A 191 13.80 0.55 -11.99
CA ASP A 191 13.87 0.00 -10.63
C ASP A 191 12.86 -1.16 -10.45
N ASN A 192 11.66 -1.01 -10.99
CA ASN A 192 10.65 -2.07 -10.96
C ASN A 192 11.06 -3.27 -11.83
N THR A 193 11.74 -3.05 -12.95
CA THR A 193 12.26 -4.13 -13.80
C THR A 193 13.38 -4.90 -13.07
N ASP A 194 14.31 -4.20 -12.45
CA ASP A 194 15.39 -4.81 -11.67
C ASP A 194 14.82 -5.59 -10.46
N PHE A 195 13.80 -5.06 -9.80
CA PHE A 195 13.13 -5.75 -8.71
C PHE A 195 12.41 -7.03 -9.17
N ARG A 196 11.65 -6.98 -10.28
CA ARG A 196 10.99 -8.17 -10.85
C ARG A 196 12.01 -9.24 -11.24
N LYS A 197 13.13 -8.83 -11.88
CA LYS A 197 14.22 -9.74 -12.21
C LYS A 197 14.75 -10.47 -10.97
N LYS A 198 14.94 -9.75 -9.86
CA LYS A 198 15.33 -10.36 -8.57
C LYS A 198 14.29 -11.39 -8.09
N LEU A 199 12.99 -11.09 -8.20
CA LEU A 199 11.94 -12.04 -7.82
C LEU A 199 11.96 -13.28 -8.72
N ASP A 200 12.16 -13.11 -10.03
CA ASP A 200 12.25 -14.19 -11.01
C ASP A 200 13.46 -15.10 -10.72
N GLU A 201 14.63 -14.53 -10.45
CA GLU A 201 15.86 -15.27 -10.09
C GLU A 201 15.68 -16.11 -8.82
N LYS A 202 14.81 -15.69 -7.90
CA LYS A 202 14.48 -16.41 -6.67
C LYS A 202 13.28 -17.35 -6.83
N GLY A 203 12.63 -17.36 -7.98
CA GLY A 203 11.43 -18.15 -8.24
C GLY A 203 10.19 -17.68 -7.47
N TYR A 204 10.17 -16.43 -7.01
CA TYR A 204 9.03 -15.85 -6.29
C TYR A 204 7.91 -15.49 -7.24
N LYS A 205 6.69 -15.94 -6.94
CA LYS A 205 5.53 -15.73 -7.81
C LYS A 205 4.89 -14.37 -7.57
N TYR A 206 4.62 -13.66 -8.65
CA TYR A 206 3.88 -12.39 -8.64
C TYR A 206 3.03 -12.24 -9.91
N ALA A 207 1.99 -11.42 -9.84
CA ALA A 207 1.26 -10.95 -11.00
C ALA A 207 1.85 -9.60 -11.46
N TYR A 208 1.87 -9.37 -12.76
CA TYR A 208 2.45 -8.15 -13.34
C TYR A 208 1.50 -7.52 -14.34
N MET A 209 1.39 -6.19 -14.26
CA MET A 209 0.67 -5.38 -15.22
C MET A 209 1.54 -4.22 -15.70
N GLU A 210 1.65 -4.07 -17.01
CA GLU A 210 2.29 -2.93 -17.64
C GLU A 210 1.24 -2.08 -18.36
N THR A 211 1.31 -0.77 -18.18
CA THR A 211 0.42 0.18 -18.86
C THR A 211 1.21 1.17 -19.69
N ASP A 212 0.55 1.80 -20.64
CA ASP A 212 1.10 2.96 -21.30
C ASP A 212 1.14 4.17 -20.35
N GLY A 213 2.08 5.10 -20.60
CA GLY A 213 2.24 6.31 -19.79
C GLY A 213 3.18 6.14 -18.60
N GLY A 214 3.26 7.18 -17.80
CA GLY A 214 4.25 7.33 -16.73
C GLY A 214 3.66 7.30 -15.33
N HIS A 215 4.28 8.05 -14.43
CA HIS A 215 3.99 8.14 -12.99
C HIS A 215 2.78 9.03 -12.73
N ILE A 216 1.57 8.56 -13.04
CA ILE A 216 0.35 9.37 -13.10
C ILE A 216 -0.88 8.68 -12.50
N TRP A 217 -1.80 9.46 -11.97
CA TRP A 217 -3.04 8.99 -11.37
C TRP A 217 -3.91 8.14 -12.30
N ARG A 218 -3.90 8.40 -13.62
CA ARG A 218 -4.62 7.55 -14.57
C ARG A 218 -4.21 6.08 -14.44
N ASN A 219 -2.92 5.81 -14.36
CA ASN A 219 -2.38 4.46 -14.24
C ASN A 219 -2.72 3.84 -12.87
N TRP A 220 -2.57 4.59 -11.80
CA TRP A 220 -2.85 4.09 -10.44
C TRP A 220 -4.34 3.79 -10.23
N ARG A 221 -5.25 4.54 -10.84
CA ARG A 221 -6.67 4.18 -10.87
C ARG A 221 -6.92 2.86 -11.60
N VAL A 222 -6.25 2.65 -12.73
CA VAL A 222 -6.30 1.35 -13.44
C VAL A 222 -5.77 0.25 -12.56
N TYR A 223 -4.62 0.43 -11.90
CA TYR A 223 -4.05 -0.61 -11.02
C TYR A 223 -4.98 -0.94 -9.86
N LEU A 224 -5.60 0.03 -9.23
CA LEU A 224 -6.58 -0.22 -8.17
C LEU A 224 -7.79 -0.99 -8.71
N THR A 225 -8.28 -0.63 -9.90
CA THR A 225 -9.42 -1.29 -10.56
C THR A 225 -9.12 -2.76 -10.91
N GLU A 226 -7.89 -3.08 -11.30
CA GLU A 226 -7.47 -4.44 -11.65
C GLU A 226 -7.06 -5.27 -10.43
N PHE A 227 -6.47 -4.64 -9.42
CA PHE A 227 -5.99 -5.32 -8.21
C PHE A 227 -7.13 -5.73 -7.27
N VAL A 228 -8.10 -4.84 -7.03
CA VAL A 228 -9.18 -5.06 -6.06
C VAL A 228 -10.03 -6.31 -6.37
N PRO A 229 -10.39 -6.61 -7.62
CA PRO A 229 -11.13 -7.83 -7.95
C PRO A 229 -10.42 -9.15 -7.64
N LEU A 230 -9.12 -9.11 -7.42
CA LEU A 230 -8.30 -10.29 -7.09
C LEU A 230 -8.21 -10.56 -5.58
N LEU A 231 -8.70 -9.62 -4.76
CA LEU A 231 -8.59 -9.70 -3.30
C LEU A 231 -9.66 -10.62 -2.69
N PHE A 232 -9.27 -11.35 -1.65
CA PHE A 232 -10.15 -12.07 -0.74
C PHE A 232 -11.02 -13.18 -1.38
N LYS A 233 -10.53 -13.74 -2.48
CA LYS A 233 -11.14 -14.89 -3.16
C LYS A 233 -10.58 -16.22 -2.66
#